data_c47833a8f10ec5106c57c69d828f4f1b
#
_entry.id   c47833a8f10ec5106c57c69d828f4f1b
#
_cell.length_a   1.000
_cell.length_b   1.000
_cell.length_c   1.000
_cell.angle_alpha   90.00
_cell.angle_beta   90.00
_cell.angle_gamma   90.00
#
_symmetry.space_group_name_H-M   'P 1'
#
loop_
_entity.id
_entity.type
_entity.pdbx_description
1 polymer ?
#
loop_
_entity_poly.entity_id
_entity_poly.type
_entity_poly.pdbx_seq_one_letter_code
_entity_poly.pdbx_strand_id
1 'polypeptide(L)' 'MIKMGNRVSLFDNMGKEGIVVGFKKEKVRTRTAWSTLPQSNWSNNIVIQWDDGSISTHLPSEVMRID' A
#
# COMPACT_ATOMS: atom_id res chain seq x y z
N MET A 1 -3.38 -4.84 11.88
CA MET A 1 -4.11 -4.24 10.74
C MET A 1 -3.81 -2.76 10.68
N ILE A 2 -3.39 -2.28 9.54
CA ILE A 2 -3.02 -0.88 9.37
C ILE A 2 -4.27 -0.02 9.17
N LYS A 3 -4.36 1.08 9.92
CA LYS A 3 -5.48 2.02 9.87
C LYS A 3 -4.99 3.43 9.57
N MET A 4 -5.90 4.31 9.19
CA MET A 4 -5.59 5.74 9.02
C MET A 4 -5.02 6.32 10.32
N GLY A 5 -3.97 7.12 10.19
CA GLY A 5 -3.29 7.74 11.31
C GLY A 5 -2.17 6.91 11.95
N ASN A 6 -2.01 5.64 11.56
CA ASN A 6 -0.91 4.82 12.04
C ASN A 6 0.41 5.30 11.45
N ARG A 7 1.46 5.23 12.25
CA ARG A 7 2.82 5.44 11.75
C ARG A 7 3.33 4.15 11.15
N VAL A 8 3.94 4.27 9.99
CA VAL A 8 4.40 3.13 9.21
C VAL A 8 5.77 3.37 8.63
N SER A 9 6.44 2.30 8.28
CA SER A 9 7.72 2.30 7.57
C SER A 9 7.67 1.27 6.45
N LEU A 10 8.58 1.37 5.50
CA LEU A 10 8.72 0.37 4.45
C LEU A 10 9.66 -0.74 4.90
N PHE A 11 9.36 -1.99 4.52
CA PHE A 11 10.24 -3.11 4.81
C PHE A 11 11.61 -2.97 4.15
N ASP A 12 11.66 -2.39 2.93
CA ASP A 12 12.93 -2.21 2.20
C ASP A 12 13.68 -0.96 2.65
N ASN A 13 13.03 -0.04 3.35
CA ASN A 13 13.64 1.22 3.76
C ASN A 13 13.12 1.61 5.14
N MET A 14 13.68 0.98 6.17
CA MET A 14 13.24 1.16 7.55
C MET A 14 13.55 2.55 8.13
N GLY A 15 14.42 3.31 7.46
CA GLY A 15 14.70 4.69 7.87
C GLY A 15 13.66 5.70 7.40
N LYS A 16 12.74 5.29 6.53
CA LYS A 16 11.70 6.15 6.00
C LYS A 16 10.39 5.90 6.75
N GLU A 17 9.88 6.92 7.42
CA GLU A 17 8.66 6.84 8.21
C GLU A 17 7.61 7.79 7.67
N GLY A 18 6.36 7.42 7.85
CA GLY A 18 5.23 8.23 7.41
C GLY A 18 3.96 7.89 8.16
N ILE A 19 2.87 8.52 7.76
CA ILE A 19 1.55 8.34 8.37
C ILE A 19 0.57 7.92 7.29
N VAL A 20 -0.27 6.95 7.60
CA VAL A 20 -1.34 6.52 6.70
C VAL A 20 -2.41 7.61 6.64
N VAL A 21 -2.61 8.18 5.45
CA VAL A 21 -3.59 9.25 5.23
C VAL A 21 -4.82 8.78 4.48
N GLY A 22 -4.81 7.58 3.94
CA GLY A 22 -5.95 7.04 3.24
C GLY A 22 -5.71 5.68 2.65
N PHE A 23 -6.71 5.18 1.94
CA PHE A 23 -6.66 3.91 1.22
C PHE A 23 -7.18 4.12 -0.19
N LYS A 24 -6.59 3.39 -1.13
CA LYS A 24 -6.99 3.43 -2.53
C LYS A 24 -7.19 2.02 -3.05
N LYS A 25 -8.34 1.76 -3.62
CA LYS A 25 -8.61 0.48 -4.28
C LYS A 25 -8.13 0.55 -5.72
N GLU A 26 -7.22 -0.33 -6.08
CA GLU A 26 -6.74 -0.46 -7.44
C GLU A 26 -7.04 -1.86 -7.97
N LYS A 27 -7.47 -1.91 -9.23
CA LYS A 27 -7.70 -3.17 -9.92
C LYS A 27 -6.36 -3.63 -10.47
N VAL A 28 -5.85 -4.73 -9.92
CA VAL A 28 -4.63 -5.35 -10.44
C VAL A 28 -5.00 -6.13 -11.68
N ARG A 29 -4.54 -5.67 -12.84
CA ARG A 29 -4.63 -6.44 -14.08
C ARG A 29 -3.54 -7.50 -14.07
N THR A 30 -3.89 -8.69 -13.65
CA THR A 30 -3.04 -9.84 -13.91
C THR A 30 -3.24 -10.27 -15.37
N ARG A 31 -2.25 -9.97 -16.19
CA ARG A 31 -2.15 -10.48 -17.55
C ARG A 31 -1.74 -11.94 -17.48
N THR A 32 -2.67 -12.83 -17.34
CA THR A 32 -2.43 -14.23 -17.68
C THR A 32 -3.20 -14.53 -18.96
N ALA A 33 -2.46 -14.77 -20.02
CA ALA A 33 -3.02 -15.13 -21.31
C ALA A 33 -3.84 -16.43 -21.28
N TRP A 34 -3.89 -17.09 -20.16
CA TRP A 34 -4.51 -18.39 -19.94
C TRP A 34 -5.71 -18.35 -19.00
N SER A 35 -5.98 -17.24 -18.34
CA SER A 35 -7.12 -17.18 -17.43
C SER A 35 -8.38 -16.86 -18.21
N THR A 36 -9.17 -17.86 -18.39
CA THR A 36 -10.54 -17.71 -18.90
C THR A 36 -11.49 -17.20 -17.83
N LEU A 37 -11.00 -17.02 -16.61
CA LEU A 37 -11.78 -16.51 -15.49
C LEU A 37 -11.46 -15.03 -15.26
N PRO A 38 -12.48 -14.15 -15.26
CA PRO A 38 -12.28 -12.76 -14.89
C PRO A 38 -11.96 -12.71 -13.40
N GLN A 39 -10.70 -12.75 -13.06
CA GLN A 39 -10.26 -12.49 -11.70
C GLN A 39 -10.11 -10.99 -11.52
N SER A 40 -11.15 -10.38 -10.98
CA SER A 40 -11.07 -9.02 -10.52
C SER A 40 -10.44 -9.03 -9.12
N ASN A 41 -9.12 -9.01 -9.08
CA ASN A 41 -8.40 -8.86 -7.83
C ASN A 41 -8.29 -7.38 -7.50
N TRP A 42 -9.09 -6.94 -6.56
CA TRP A 42 -9.00 -5.60 -6.02
C TRP A 42 -7.93 -5.59 -4.93
N SER A 43 -6.92 -4.77 -5.10
CA SER A 43 -5.89 -4.54 -4.09
C SER A 43 -6.19 -3.26 -3.34
N ASN A 44 -6.26 -3.32 -2.01
CA ASN A 44 -6.37 -2.15 -1.16
C ASN A 44 -4.99 -1.58 -0.94
N ASN A 45 -4.64 -0.53 -1.67
CA ASN A 45 -3.36 0.15 -1.50
C ASN A 45 -3.46 1.17 -0.37
N ILE A 46 -2.35 1.36 0.32
CA ILE A 46 -2.24 2.29 1.43
C ILE A 46 -1.59 3.58 0.92
N VAL A 47 -2.24 4.72 1.17
CA VAL A 47 -1.69 6.02 0.83
C VAL A 47 -0.96 6.55 2.06
N ILE A 48 0.33 6.86 1.91
CA ILE A 48 1.20 7.27 2.99
C ILE A 48 1.78 8.66 2.71
N GLN A 49 1.67 9.55 3.67
CA GLN A 49 2.40 10.81 3.67
C GLN A 49 3.67 10.65 4.49
N TRP A 50 4.81 10.74 3.83
CA TRP A 50 6.12 10.58 4.46
C TRP A 50 6.53 11.84 5.20
N ASP A 51 7.48 11.69 6.13
CA ASP A 51 7.97 12.81 6.97
C ASP A 51 8.62 13.92 6.15
N ASP A 52 9.09 13.62 4.94
CA ASP A 52 9.63 14.61 4.01
C ASP A 52 8.56 15.41 3.25
N GLY A 53 7.29 15.10 3.48
CA GLY A 53 6.17 15.76 2.82
C GLY A 53 5.69 15.07 1.54
N SER A 54 6.39 14.06 1.06
CA SER A 54 5.97 13.32 -0.14
C SER A 54 4.82 12.37 0.18
N ILE A 55 4.02 12.06 -0.84
CA ILE A 55 2.91 11.12 -0.73
C ILE A 55 3.12 10.02 -1.75
N SER A 56 2.97 8.78 -1.31
CA SER A 56 3.04 7.64 -2.21
C SER A 56 2.05 6.56 -1.80
N THR A 57 1.77 5.64 -2.74
CA THR A 57 0.84 4.54 -2.53
C THR A 57 1.61 3.24 -2.53
N HIS A 58 1.35 2.38 -1.55
CA HIS A 58 2.04 1.11 -1.40
C HIS A 58 1.06 -0.02 -1.09
N LEU A 59 1.48 -1.26 -1.37
CA LEU A 59 0.72 -2.44 -0.98
C LEU A 59 0.85 -2.67 0.53
N PRO A 60 -0.19 -3.21 1.19
CA PRO A 60 -0.12 -3.50 2.63
C PRO A 60 1.04 -4.41 3.01
N SER A 61 1.45 -5.31 2.10
CA SER A 61 2.57 -6.21 2.33
C SER A 61 3.94 -5.53 2.32
N GLU A 62 4.03 -4.33 1.75
CA GLU A 62 5.27 -3.56 1.68
C GLU A 62 5.48 -2.66 2.90
N VAL A 63 4.46 -2.49 3.70
CA VAL A 63 4.40 -1.49 4.77
C VAL A 63 4.32 -2.16 6.12
N MET A 64 5.05 -1.63 7.08
CA MET A 64 5.13 -2.12 8.45
C MET A 64 4.64 -1.04 9.41
N ARG A 65 3.73 -1.40 10.30
CA ARG A 65 3.28 -0.50 11.37
C ARG A 65 4.33 -0.43 12.47
N ILE A 66 4.69 0.79 12.86
CA ILE A 66 5.77 1.03 13.84
C ILE A 66 5.30 1.74 15.12
N ASP A 67 4.04 2.08 15.23
CA ASP A 67 3.49 2.70 16.46
C ASP A 67 2.90 1.71 17.45
#